data_4c39bfba2c12defafd4ce2906d2ebef9
#
_entry.id   4c39bfba2c12defafd4ce2906d2ebef9
#
_cell.length_a   1.000
_cell.length_b   1.000
_cell.length_c   1.000
_cell.angle_alpha   90.00
_cell.angle_beta   90.00
_cell.angle_gamma   90.00
#
_symmetry.space_group_name_H-M   'P 1'
#
loop_
_entity.id
_entity.type
_entity.pdbx_description
1 polymer ?
#
loop_
_entity_poly.entity_id
_entity_poly.type
_entity_poly.pdbx_seq_one_letter_code
_entity_poly.pdbx_strand_id
1 'polypeptide(L)'
;SAGANAVLINDESLTDLGPLWDGLVAGSLMDAPTRAQLEPYRLARMATDNDILPLAAQQVLGVAVTPTVVWGVTAPLTDEYVLTASELYEFEVARATVNGAIKTAVATLGSDRVAVADFDGYFQTYGGASPFVVNNSIITYDFAPPTGMFSTDGIHPNARGYSLIANKFIDAINEKFGATVPHGNPASFPGPGFPVTVE
;
A
#
# COMPACT_ATOMS: atom_id res chain seq x y z
N SER A 1 13.19 -14.52 11.36
CA SER A 1 12.25 -15.63 11.48
C SER A 1 10.86 -15.05 11.70
N ALA A 2 9.92 -15.38 10.81
CA ALA A 2 8.52 -15.08 10.99
C ALA A 2 8.08 -15.54 12.39
N GLY A 3 7.39 -14.68 13.11
CA GLY A 3 6.84 -14.98 14.43
C GLY A 3 7.55 -14.37 15.64
N ALA A 4 8.81 -13.96 15.53
CA ALA A 4 9.50 -13.34 16.68
C ALA A 4 9.12 -11.87 16.91
N ASN A 5 8.52 -11.20 15.92
CA ASN A 5 8.16 -9.78 15.93
C ASN A 5 6.76 -9.54 15.37
N ALA A 6 5.84 -10.49 15.51
CA ALA A 6 4.48 -10.30 15.05
C ALA A 6 3.81 -9.17 15.85
N VAL A 7 3.14 -8.27 15.16
CA VAL A 7 2.40 -7.14 15.73
C VAL A 7 1.01 -7.60 16.11
N LEU A 8 0.54 -7.23 17.29
CA LEU A 8 -0.84 -7.46 17.71
C LEU A 8 -1.74 -6.42 17.04
N ILE A 9 -2.74 -6.89 16.31
CA ILE A 9 -3.68 -6.08 15.52
C ILE A 9 -5.12 -6.33 15.95
N ASN A 10 -5.99 -5.35 15.74
CA ASN A 10 -7.44 -5.43 15.89
C ASN A 10 -8.09 -4.86 14.63
N ASP A 11 -9.09 -5.57 14.10
CA ASP A 11 -9.74 -5.22 12.85
C ASP A 11 -11.12 -5.88 12.78
N GLU A 12 -12.13 -5.19 12.24
CA GLU A 12 -13.49 -5.72 12.16
C GLU A 12 -13.65 -6.93 11.22
N SER A 13 -12.71 -7.13 10.29
CA SER A 13 -12.71 -8.30 9.40
C SER A 13 -12.24 -9.58 10.09
N LEU A 14 -11.71 -9.48 11.32
CA LEU A 14 -11.18 -10.61 12.06
C LEU A 14 -12.28 -11.39 12.80
N THR A 15 -11.93 -12.61 13.17
CA THR A 15 -12.84 -13.47 13.92
C THR A 15 -13.19 -12.87 15.28
N ASP A 16 -14.49 -12.73 15.55
CA ASP A 16 -15.01 -12.29 16.85
C ASP A 16 -14.81 -13.40 17.91
N LEU A 17 -13.92 -13.12 18.87
CA LEU A 17 -13.63 -14.04 19.98
C LEU A 17 -14.64 -13.90 21.14
N GLY A 18 -15.52 -12.90 21.11
CA GLY A 18 -16.51 -12.66 22.16
C GLY A 18 -17.40 -13.90 22.45
N PRO A 19 -18.02 -14.53 21.44
CA PRO A 19 -18.83 -15.73 21.66
C PRO A 19 -18.06 -16.89 22.30
N LEU A 20 -16.79 -17.08 21.97
CA LEU A 20 -15.93 -18.08 22.61
C LEU A 20 -15.76 -17.79 24.11
N TRP A 21 -15.44 -16.53 24.45
CA TRP A 21 -15.24 -16.14 25.84
C TRP A 21 -16.51 -16.20 26.64
N ASP A 22 -17.65 -15.82 26.06
CA ASP A 22 -18.96 -15.92 26.67
C ASP A 22 -19.32 -17.40 26.98
N GLY A 23 -18.95 -18.31 26.07
CA GLY A 23 -19.05 -19.74 26.28
C GLY A 23 -18.17 -20.27 27.44
N LEU A 24 -16.94 -19.73 27.56
CA LEU A 24 -16.05 -20.07 28.69
C LEU A 24 -16.61 -19.60 30.03
N VAL A 25 -17.22 -18.42 30.07
CA VAL A 25 -17.91 -17.92 31.27
C VAL A 25 -19.09 -18.79 31.64
N ALA A 26 -19.95 -19.14 30.67
CA ALA A 26 -21.09 -20.01 30.89
C ALA A 26 -20.67 -21.42 31.38
N GLY A 27 -19.54 -21.93 30.90
CA GLY A 27 -18.93 -23.19 31.33
C GLY A 27 -18.14 -23.10 32.65
N SER A 28 -18.12 -21.94 33.33
CA SER A 28 -17.35 -21.69 34.56
C SER A 28 -15.83 -21.91 34.41
N LEU A 29 -15.31 -21.77 33.17
CA LEU A 29 -13.89 -21.85 32.83
C LEU A 29 -13.20 -20.48 32.81
N MET A 30 -13.98 -19.41 32.85
CA MET A 30 -13.55 -18.02 32.94
C MET A 30 -14.52 -17.24 33.84
N ASP A 31 -14.02 -16.30 34.61
CA ASP A 31 -14.89 -15.37 35.36
C ASP A 31 -15.27 -14.12 34.53
N ALA A 32 -16.35 -13.48 34.92
CA ALA A 32 -16.87 -12.32 34.20
C ALA A 32 -15.91 -11.10 34.26
N PRO A 33 -15.20 -10.80 35.38
CA PRO A 33 -14.16 -9.77 35.36
C PRO A 33 -13.04 -10.00 34.36
N THR A 34 -12.52 -11.22 34.26
CA THR A 34 -11.51 -11.59 33.25
C THR A 34 -12.05 -11.42 31.84
N ARG A 35 -13.29 -11.87 31.58
CA ARG A 35 -13.97 -11.66 30.30
C ARG A 35 -14.04 -10.17 29.92
N ALA A 36 -14.37 -9.29 30.86
CA ALA A 36 -14.45 -7.86 30.62
C ALA A 36 -13.08 -7.25 30.26
N GLN A 37 -12.00 -7.74 30.86
CA GLN A 37 -10.63 -7.29 30.55
C GLN A 37 -10.18 -7.69 29.14
N LEU A 38 -10.76 -8.73 28.57
CA LEU A 38 -10.44 -9.18 27.22
C LEU A 38 -11.17 -8.42 26.12
N GLU A 39 -12.15 -7.56 26.44
CA GLU A 39 -12.93 -6.85 25.43
C GLU A 39 -12.10 -6.08 24.39
N PRO A 40 -10.99 -5.40 24.74
CA PRO A 40 -10.12 -4.75 23.75
C PRO A 40 -9.47 -5.70 22.75
N TYR A 41 -9.46 -7.00 23.01
CA TYR A 41 -8.85 -8.02 22.18
C TYR A 41 -9.88 -8.86 21.42
N ARG A 42 -11.13 -8.46 21.42
CA ARG A 42 -12.25 -9.22 20.88
C ARG A 42 -12.08 -9.56 19.38
N LEU A 43 -11.58 -8.62 18.63
CA LEU A 43 -11.30 -8.73 17.21
C LEU A 43 -9.78 -8.68 16.96
N ALA A 44 -8.98 -9.30 17.83
CA ALA A 44 -7.54 -9.19 17.75
C ALA A 44 -6.86 -10.53 17.41
N ARG A 45 -5.77 -10.42 16.67
CA ARG A 45 -4.80 -11.50 16.45
C ARG A 45 -3.40 -10.94 16.21
N MET A 46 -2.42 -11.80 16.13
CA MET A 46 -1.11 -11.43 15.62
C MET A 46 -1.17 -11.21 14.11
N ALA A 47 -0.52 -10.17 13.61
CA ALA A 47 -0.39 -9.91 12.19
C ALA A 47 0.37 -11.05 11.50
N THR A 48 0.04 -11.30 10.25
CA THR A 48 0.68 -12.28 9.37
C THR A 48 1.48 -11.58 8.27
N ASP A 49 2.26 -12.32 7.50
CA ASP A 49 3.00 -11.79 6.35
C ASP A 49 2.08 -11.27 5.21
N ASN A 50 0.79 -11.57 5.28
CA ASN A 50 -0.21 -11.14 4.30
C ASN A 50 -0.97 -9.87 4.73
N ASP A 51 -0.73 -9.37 5.94
CA ASP A 51 -1.32 -8.12 6.41
C ASP A 51 -0.36 -6.96 6.13
N ILE A 52 -0.90 -5.79 5.84
CA ILE A 52 -0.10 -4.57 5.62
C ILE A 52 -0.31 -3.61 6.78
N LEU A 53 0.79 -3.09 7.30
CA LEU A 53 0.79 -1.96 8.21
C LEU A 53 1.17 -0.70 7.42
N PRO A 54 0.24 0.24 7.19
CA PRO A 54 0.51 1.49 6.50
C PRO A 54 1.64 2.29 7.18
N LEU A 55 2.29 3.19 6.45
CA LEU A 55 3.36 4.04 7.00
C LEU A 55 2.93 4.82 8.25
N ALA A 56 1.66 5.22 8.32
CA ALA A 56 1.10 5.88 9.49
C ALA A 56 1.21 5.04 10.78
N ALA A 57 1.18 3.72 10.68
CA ALA A 57 1.35 2.83 11.82
C ALA A 57 2.70 2.99 12.54
N GLN A 58 3.74 3.47 11.84
CA GLN A 58 5.06 3.73 12.43
C GLN A 58 5.02 4.78 13.55
N GLN A 59 4.02 5.66 13.54
CA GLN A 59 3.88 6.71 14.55
C GLN A 59 3.32 6.19 15.88
N VAL A 60 2.65 5.06 15.85
CA VAL A 60 1.96 4.47 17.02
C VAL A 60 2.54 3.13 17.45
N LEU A 61 3.12 2.37 16.53
CA LEU A 61 3.72 1.06 16.82
C LEU A 61 4.83 1.18 17.87
N GLY A 62 4.71 0.42 18.96
CA GLY A 62 5.68 0.44 20.05
C GLY A 62 5.55 1.63 21.00
N VAL A 63 4.58 2.53 20.79
CA VAL A 63 4.33 3.66 21.70
C VAL A 63 3.68 3.15 22.98
N ALA A 64 4.29 3.46 24.11
CA ALA A 64 3.75 3.14 25.43
C ALA A 64 2.73 4.21 25.85
N VAL A 65 1.48 3.80 26.04
CA VAL A 65 0.41 4.64 26.60
C VAL A 65 0.47 4.62 28.13
N THR A 66 0.80 3.47 28.70
CA THR A 66 1.11 3.27 30.13
C THR A 66 2.30 2.32 30.22
N PRO A 67 2.90 2.11 31.41
CA PRO A 67 4.00 1.15 31.56
C PRO A 67 3.70 -0.28 31.09
N THR A 68 2.41 -0.63 31.02
CA THR A 68 1.94 -1.99 30.63
C THR A 68 1.16 -2.03 29.33
N VAL A 69 0.83 -0.88 28.74
CA VAL A 69 0.04 -0.78 27.49
C VAL A 69 0.91 -0.19 26.39
N VAL A 70 1.32 -1.03 25.46
CA VAL A 70 2.18 -0.69 24.32
C VAL A 70 1.47 -1.11 23.04
N TRP A 71 1.21 -0.14 22.15
CA TRP A 71 0.52 -0.39 20.89
C TRP A 71 1.26 -1.40 19.98
N GLY A 72 0.53 -2.36 19.48
CA GLY A 72 1.04 -3.44 18.65
C GLY A 72 1.79 -4.54 19.42
N VAL A 73 1.97 -4.41 20.73
CA VAL A 73 2.68 -5.38 21.60
C VAL A 73 1.75 -5.97 22.66
N THR A 74 1.30 -5.15 23.61
CA THR A 74 0.37 -5.55 24.67
C THR A 74 -1.04 -5.01 24.47
N ALA A 75 -1.21 -3.98 23.62
CA ALA A 75 -2.50 -3.52 23.14
C ALA A 75 -2.51 -3.65 21.61
N PRO A 76 -3.59 -4.13 21.00
CA PRO A 76 -3.65 -4.27 19.55
C PRO A 76 -3.65 -2.90 18.87
N LEU A 77 -2.93 -2.80 17.73
CA LEU A 77 -3.13 -1.68 16.80
C LEU A 77 -4.58 -1.67 16.36
N THR A 78 -5.17 -0.49 16.31
CA THR A 78 -6.55 -0.32 15.84
C THR A 78 -6.62 -0.44 14.33
N ASP A 79 -7.80 -0.71 13.83
CA ASP A 79 -8.19 -0.91 12.44
C ASP A 79 -7.55 0.11 11.47
N GLU A 80 -7.57 1.39 11.80
CA GLU A 80 -6.98 2.48 11.01
C GLU A 80 -5.47 2.32 10.71
N TYR A 81 -4.78 1.43 11.43
CA TYR A 81 -3.33 1.15 11.26
C TYR A 81 -3.05 -0.24 10.70
N VAL A 82 -4.07 -0.90 10.19
CA VAL A 82 -3.97 -2.27 9.66
C VAL A 82 -4.73 -2.35 8.35
N LEU A 83 -4.25 -3.17 7.44
CA LEU A 83 -4.99 -3.63 6.27
C LEU A 83 -4.83 -5.14 6.22
N THR A 84 -5.87 -5.86 6.55
CA THR A 84 -5.87 -7.32 6.62
C THR A 84 -5.83 -7.97 5.24
N ALA A 85 -5.45 -9.23 5.17
CA ALA A 85 -5.44 -9.98 3.93
C ALA A 85 -6.82 -10.05 3.25
N SER A 86 -7.92 -10.07 4.02
CA SER A 86 -9.28 -10.05 3.48
C SER A 86 -9.63 -8.71 2.83
N GLU A 87 -9.29 -7.61 3.45
CA GLU A 87 -9.50 -6.26 2.91
C GLU A 87 -8.62 -6.00 1.69
N LEU A 88 -7.36 -6.46 1.74
CA LEU A 88 -6.48 -6.43 0.57
C LEU A 88 -7.09 -7.15 -0.62
N TYR A 89 -7.70 -8.31 -0.39
CA TYR A 89 -8.38 -9.06 -1.45
C TYR A 89 -9.59 -8.29 -2.00
N GLU A 90 -10.42 -7.69 -1.14
CA GLU A 90 -11.55 -6.87 -1.57
C GLU A 90 -11.10 -5.65 -2.38
N PHE A 91 -10.03 -4.99 -1.92
CA PHE A 91 -9.42 -3.87 -2.63
C PHE A 91 -8.91 -4.28 -4.03
N GLU A 92 -8.22 -5.42 -4.14
CA GLU A 92 -7.73 -5.95 -5.41
C GLU A 92 -8.88 -6.28 -6.38
N VAL A 93 -9.98 -6.87 -5.89
CA VAL A 93 -11.17 -7.16 -6.68
C VAL A 93 -11.82 -5.86 -7.17
N ALA A 94 -11.96 -4.87 -6.30
CA ALA A 94 -12.50 -3.56 -6.67
C ALA A 94 -11.63 -2.86 -7.73
N ARG A 95 -10.32 -2.84 -7.54
CA ARG A 95 -9.34 -2.28 -8.48
C ARG A 95 -9.42 -2.95 -9.85
N ALA A 96 -9.43 -4.28 -9.88
CA ALA A 96 -9.56 -5.04 -11.13
C ALA A 96 -10.89 -4.76 -11.85
N THR A 97 -11.98 -4.62 -11.09
CA THR A 97 -13.31 -4.31 -11.63
C THR A 97 -13.34 -2.93 -12.27
N VAL A 98 -12.82 -1.91 -11.60
CA VAL A 98 -12.77 -0.53 -12.12
C VAL A 98 -11.89 -0.47 -13.37
N ASN A 99 -10.70 -1.07 -13.34
CA ASN A 99 -9.79 -1.09 -14.48
C ASN A 99 -10.40 -1.85 -15.68
N GLY A 100 -11.11 -2.95 -15.42
CA GLY A 100 -11.86 -3.69 -16.43
C GLY A 100 -12.97 -2.84 -17.08
N ALA A 101 -13.72 -2.09 -16.28
CA ALA A 101 -14.75 -1.17 -16.77
C ALA A 101 -14.17 -0.06 -17.64
N ILE A 102 -13.03 0.54 -17.27
CA ILE A 102 -12.32 1.53 -18.06
C ILE A 102 -11.91 0.95 -19.42
N LYS A 103 -11.27 -0.22 -19.43
CA LYS A 103 -10.84 -0.90 -20.67
C LYS A 103 -12.04 -1.22 -21.59
N THR A 104 -13.15 -1.68 -21.01
CA THR A 104 -14.38 -1.97 -21.74
C THR A 104 -15.01 -0.71 -22.33
N ALA A 105 -15.06 0.38 -21.57
CA ALA A 105 -15.59 1.67 -22.07
C ALA A 105 -14.79 2.17 -23.26
N VAL A 106 -13.46 2.11 -23.20
CA VAL A 106 -12.59 2.53 -24.32
C VAL A 106 -12.80 1.63 -25.55
N ALA A 107 -12.91 0.31 -25.37
CA ALA A 107 -13.20 -0.62 -26.46
C ALA A 107 -14.56 -0.32 -27.15
N THR A 108 -15.55 0.07 -26.35
CA THR A 108 -16.91 0.40 -26.86
C THR A 108 -16.98 1.74 -27.59
N LEU A 109 -16.19 2.72 -27.16
CA LEU A 109 -16.18 4.05 -27.77
C LEU A 109 -15.59 4.08 -29.18
N GLY A 110 -15.02 2.97 -29.66
CA GLY A 110 -14.40 2.87 -30.97
C GLY A 110 -13.24 3.86 -31.11
N SER A 111 -12.19 3.41 -31.18
CA SER A 111 -10.93 3.84 -30.66
C SER A 111 -10.06 4.78 -31.49
N ASP A 112 -10.56 5.49 -32.45
CA ASP A 112 -9.73 6.45 -33.21
C ASP A 112 -9.40 7.72 -32.39
N ARG A 113 -10.06 7.89 -31.25
CA ARG A 113 -9.99 9.11 -30.44
C ARG A 113 -9.56 8.89 -29.00
N VAL A 114 -9.46 7.64 -28.54
CA VAL A 114 -9.21 7.31 -27.13
C VAL A 114 -8.10 6.28 -27.00
N ALA A 115 -7.14 6.53 -26.12
CA ALA A 115 -6.10 5.59 -25.74
C ALA A 115 -6.15 5.34 -24.22
N VAL A 116 -5.74 4.15 -23.76
CA VAL A 116 -5.57 3.85 -22.34
C VAL A 116 -4.09 3.87 -22.01
N ALA A 117 -3.70 4.66 -21.02
CA ALA A 117 -2.42 4.51 -20.34
C ALA A 117 -2.63 3.56 -19.15
N ASP A 118 -2.25 2.30 -19.29
CA ASP A 118 -2.41 1.28 -18.26
C ASP A 118 -1.36 1.47 -17.16
N PHE A 119 -1.67 2.29 -16.16
CA PHE A 119 -0.80 2.52 -15.01
C PHE A 119 -0.81 1.36 -14.02
N ASP A 120 -1.90 0.61 -13.94
CA ASP A 120 -1.98 -0.54 -13.07
C ASP A 120 -0.93 -1.60 -13.44
N GLY A 121 -0.92 -2.04 -14.69
CA GLY A 121 0.11 -2.94 -15.20
C GLY A 121 1.53 -2.37 -15.13
N TYR A 122 1.66 -1.05 -15.39
CA TYR A 122 2.95 -0.38 -15.35
C TYR A 122 3.56 -0.39 -13.95
N PHE A 123 2.81 0.01 -12.93
CA PHE A 123 3.31 0.04 -11.56
C PHE A 123 3.49 -1.35 -10.95
N GLN A 124 2.68 -2.33 -11.32
CA GLN A 124 2.90 -3.72 -10.91
C GLN A 124 4.25 -4.24 -11.42
N THR A 125 4.62 -3.88 -12.65
CA THR A 125 5.91 -4.30 -13.24
C THR A 125 7.09 -3.72 -12.45
N TYR A 126 7.03 -2.47 -12.04
CA TYR A 126 8.14 -1.80 -11.38
C TYR A 126 8.12 -1.92 -9.85
N GLY A 127 6.96 -2.04 -9.22
CA GLY A 127 6.84 -2.21 -7.77
C GLY A 127 7.50 -3.49 -7.25
N GLY A 128 7.50 -4.55 -8.07
CA GLY A 128 8.18 -5.81 -7.78
C GLY A 128 9.66 -5.89 -8.20
N ALA A 129 10.13 -4.96 -9.04
CA ALA A 129 11.45 -5.00 -9.67
C ALA A 129 12.36 -3.80 -9.28
N SER A 130 12.23 -3.32 -8.06
CA SER A 130 13.08 -2.20 -7.58
C SER A 130 14.45 -2.72 -7.11
N PRO A 131 15.59 -2.10 -7.52
CA PRO A 131 15.70 -0.99 -8.46
C PRO A 131 15.48 -1.39 -9.92
N PHE A 132 15.08 -0.44 -10.76
CA PHE A 132 14.96 -0.63 -12.21
C PHE A 132 15.73 0.45 -12.98
N VAL A 133 15.99 0.23 -14.26
CA VAL A 133 16.80 1.14 -15.10
C VAL A 133 15.95 1.71 -16.22
N VAL A 134 15.92 3.03 -16.33
CA VAL A 134 15.30 3.77 -17.44
C VAL A 134 16.29 4.77 -17.99
N ASN A 135 16.59 4.72 -19.29
CA ASN A 135 17.54 5.61 -19.97
C ASN A 135 18.88 5.74 -19.21
N ASN A 136 19.46 4.60 -18.83
CA ASN A 136 20.71 4.50 -18.04
C ASN A 136 20.66 5.11 -16.63
N SER A 137 19.47 5.40 -16.12
CA SER A 137 19.28 5.90 -14.75
C SER A 137 18.72 4.80 -13.88
N ILE A 138 19.36 4.59 -12.73
CA ILE A 138 18.82 3.72 -11.69
C ILE A 138 17.70 4.47 -10.96
N ILE A 139 16.54 3.88 -10.87
CA ILE A 139 15.37 4.43 -10.18
C ILE A 139 14.87 3.37 -9.20
N THR A 140 14.48 3.81 -8.01
CA THR A 140 13.88 2.96 -6.99
C THR A 140 12.43 3.35 -6.75
N TYR A 141 11.59 2.35 -6.46
CA TYR A 141 10.17 2.53 -6.15
C TYR A 141 9.98 2.90 -4.67
N ASP A 142 10.64 3.98 -4.27
CA ASP A 142 10.64 4.51 -2.91
C ASP A 142 10.88 6.04 -2.93
N PHE A 143 11.07 6.61 -1.74
CA PHE A 143 11.41 8.04 -1.56
C PHE A 143 12.88 8.25 -1.13
N ALA A 144 13.70 7.19 -1.15
CA ALA A 144 15.11 7.28 -0.69
C ALA A 144 15.99 8.03 -1.69
N PRO A 145 16.82 9.00 -1.23
CA PRO A 145 17.82 9.62 -2.08
C PRO A 145 18.91 8.61 -2.49
N PRO A 146 19.52 8.76 -3.66
CA PRO A 146 19.26 9.75 -4.72
C PRO A 146 18.30 9.22 -5.81
N THR A 147 17.82 7.99 -5.70
CA THR A 147 17.22 7.21 -6.79
C THR A 147 15.69 7.13 -6.72
N GLY A 148 15.09 7.49 -5.60
CA GLY A 148 13.66 7.38 -5.37
C GLY A 148 12.81 8.17 -6.37
N MET A 149 11.66 7.63 -6.71
CA MET A 149 10.69 8.25 -7.62
C MET A 149 9.54 8.95 -6.89
N PHE A 150 9.42 8.79 -5.58
CA PHE A 150 8.40 9.44 -4.75
C PHE A 150 8.96 10.63 -3.97
N SER A 151 8.08 11.52 -3.56
CA SER A 151 8.38 12.61 -2.63
C SER A 151 8.50 12.07 -1.20
N THR A 152 8.85 12.94 -0.27
CA THR A 152 9.05 12.57 1.14
C THR A 152 7.78 12.09 1.86
N ASP A 153 6.61 12.29 1.27
CA ASP A 153 5.35 11.75 1.79
C ASP A 153 5.14 10.27 1.44
N GLY A 154 6.00 9.70 0.56
CA GLY A 154 5.94 8.31 0.14
C GLY A 154 4.78 7.95 -0.79
N ILE A 155 3.97 8.94 -1.21
CA ILE A 155 2.74 8.74 -2.00
C ILE A 155 2.83 9.48 -3.33
N HIS A 156 3.09 10.79 -3.32
CA HIS A 156 3.16 11.57 -4.53
C HIS A 156 4.49 11.36 -5.24
N PRO A 157 4.50 11.16 -6.56
CA PRO A 157 5.74 11.14 -7.32
C PRO A 157 6.49 12.46 -7.18
N ASN A 158 7.80 12.42 -7.17
CA ASN A 158 8.64 13.60 -7.36
C ASN A 158 8.78 13.92 -8.87
N ALA A 159 9.55 14.94 -9.24
CA ALA A 159 9.70 15.35 -10.65
C ALA A 159 10.21 14.20 -11.55
N ARG A 160 11.10 13.35 -11.04
CA ARG A 160 11.57 12.14 -11.73
C ARG A 160 10.46 11.13 -11.91
N GLY A 161 9.68 10.86 -10.88
CA GLY A 161 8.52 9.97 -10.93
C GLY A 161 7.45 10.49 -11.91
N TYR A 162 7.17 11.78 -11.91
CA TYR A 162 6.25 12.36 -12.90
C TYR A 162 6.76 12.25 -14.32
N SER A 163 8.07 12.27 -14.58
CA SER A 163 8.60 12.03 -15.93
C SER A 163 8.33 10.60 -16.42
N LEU A 164 8.36 9.60 -15.53
CA LEU A 164 7.98 8.23 -15.86
C LEU A 164 6.48 8.11 -16.18
N ILE A 165 5.64 8.79 -15.41
CA ILE A 165 4.20 8.86 -15.66
C ILE A 165 3.93 9.52 -17.02
N ALA A 166 4.59 10.65 -17.31
CA ALA A 166 4.46 11.33 -18.59
C ALA A 166 4.89 10.42 -19.75
N ASN A 167 5.98 9.68 -19.62
CA ASN A 167 6.44 8.74 -20.64
C ASN A 167 5.41 7.64 -20.90
N LYS A 168 4.72 7.14 -19.87
CA LYS A 168 3.64 6.15 -20.04
C LYS A 168 2.45 6.69 -20.83
N PHE A 169 2.09 7.97 -20.65
CA PHE A 169 1.11 8.64 -21.50
C PHE A 169 1.62 8.78 -22.93
N ILE A 170 2.89 9.16 -23.10
CA ILE A 170 3.54 9.27 -24.43
C ILE A 170 3.52 7.93 -25.15
N ASP A 171 3.81 6.82 -24.47
CA ASP A 171 3.71 5.46 -25.03
C ASP A 171 2.30 5.20 -25.57
N ALA A 172 1.28 5.43 -24.76
CA ALA A 172 -0.11 5.23 -25.16
C ALA A 172 -0.52 6.10 -26.36
N ILE A 173 -0.05 7.35 -26.43
CA ILE A 173 -0.27 8.28 -27.55
C ILE A 173 0.44 7.78 -28.80
N ASN A 174 1.71 7.45 -28.71
CA ASN A 174 2.52 7.02 -29.85
C ASN A 174 1.99 5.70 -30.43
N GLU A 175 1.70 4.72 -29.57
CA GLU A 175 1.16 3.43 -29.98
C GLU A 175 -0.22 3.58 -30.65
N LYS A 176 -1.11 4.33 -30.04
CA LYS A 176 -2.50 4.41 -30.48
C LYS A 176 -2.70 5.28 -31.73
N PHE A 177 -2.02 6.41 -31.78
CA PHE A 177 -2.24 7.42 -32.80
C PHE A 177 -1.12 7.51 -33.85
N GLY A 178 -0.10 6.61 -33.76
CA GLY A 178 1.06 6.66 -34.65
C GLY A 178 1.89 7.94 -34.49
N ALA A 179 1.81 8.58 -33.32
CA ALA A 179 2.59 9.77 -33.04
C ALA A 179 4.05 9.44 -32.76
N THR A 180 4.91 10.45 -32.77
CA THR A 180 6.36 10.31 -32.48
C THR A 180 6.81 11.28 -31.41
N VAL A 181 6.02 11.41 -30.35
CA VAL A 181 6.36 12.27 -29.21
C VAL A 181 7.58 11.67 -28.49
N PRO A 182 8.66 12.43 -28.30
CA PRO A 182 9.84 11.91 -27.61
C PRO A 182 9.59 11.75 -26.11
N HIS A 183 10.21 10.72 -25.51
CA HIS A 183 10.20 10.55 -24.06
C HIS A 183 11.06 11.59 -23.36
N GLY A 184 10.63 12.01 -22.17
CA GLY A 184 11.48 12.71 -21.23
C GLY A 184 12.52 11.77 -20.63
N ASN A 185 13.74 12.25 -20.43
CA ASN A 185 14.76 11.49 -19.70
C ASN A 185 14.56 11.67 -18.18
N PRO A 186 14.20 10.63 -17.41
CA PRO A 186 14.02 10.75 -15.97
C PRO A 186 15.27 11.24 -15.22
N ALA A 187 16.47 11.02 -15.75
CA ALA A 187 17.72 11.51 -15.17
C ALA A 187 17.84 13.04 -15.18
N SER A 188 17.15 13.71 -16.11
CA SER A 188 17.15 15.17 -16.22
C SER A 188 16.26 15.85 -15.17
N PHE A 189 15.55 15.09 -14.36
CA PHE A 189 14.64 15.59 -13.34
C PHE A 189 15.16 15.29 -11.92
N PRO A 190 14.94 16.20 -10.96
CA PRO A 190 15.40 15.99 -9.60
C PRO A 190 14.70 14.78 -8.95
N GLY A 191 15.51 13.97 -8.27
CA GLY A 191 15.05 13.00 -7.29
C GLY A 191 15.01 13.61 -5.89
N PRO A 192 14.63 12.82 -4.85
CA PRO A 192 14.60 13.31 -3.49
C PRO A 192 16.02 13.71 -3.03
N GLY A 193 16.12 14.85 -2.35
CA GLY A 193 17.33 15.30 -1.68
C GLY A 193 18.40 16.03 -2.52
N PHE A 194 18.21 16.18 -3.83
CA PHE A 194 19.18 16.90 -4.67
C PHE A 194 18.50 17.99 -5.50
N PRO A 195 18.86 19.26 -5.31
CA PRO A 195 18.47 20.32 -6.24
C PRO A 195 19.13 20.06 -7.59
N VAL A 196 18.38 20.22 -8.68
CA VAL A 196 18.96 20.27 -10.02
C VAL A 196 19.73 21.58 -10.15
N THR A 197 21.02 21.50 -10.35
CA THR A 197 21.77 22.63 -10.89
C THR A 197 21.43 22.71 -12.38
N VAL A 198 20.60 23.67 -12.74
CA VAL A 198 20.36 24.03 -14.15
C VAL A 198 21.55 24.87 -14.56
N GLU A 199 22.45 24.34 -15.39
CA GLU A 199 23.44 25.13 -16.14
C GLU A 199 22.80 25.80 -17.34
#